data_510c896f6559e045ed93b724ea1d7118
#
_entry.id   510c896f6559e045ed93b724ea1d7118
#
_cell.length_a   1.000
_cell.length_b   1.000
_cell.length_c   1.000
_cell.angle_alpha   90.00
_cell.angle_beta   90.00
_cell.angle_gamma   90.00
#
_symmetry.space_group_name_H-M   'P 1'
#
loop_
_entity.id
_entity.type
_entity.pdbx_description
1 polymer ?
#
loop_
_entity_poly.entity_id
_entity_poly.type
_entity_poly.pdbx_seq_one_letter_code
_entity_poly.pdbx_strand_id
1 'polypeptide(L)'
;MKKDDQEILKEVQKNTAMAMNAIDTISEKIRDDALLHELSKERLLYSVIQNKATDRLQSERAEGYHASAMQDLMLKGGIQMNTFTNCSTSRIAELMIQGSSRGITNMWKSINHHQNSGNTSMEVAKELVAFEEKSINSLKKFL
;
A
#
# COMPACT_ATOMS: atom_id res chain seq x y z
N MET A 1 22.23 4.02 10.19
CA MET A 1 21.46 3.79 8.92
C MET A 1 21.67 5.00 8.01
N LYS A 2 21.85 4.75 6.73
CA LYS A 2 21.93 5.84 5.75
C LYS A 2 20.56 6.51 5.60
N LYS A 3 20.58 7.81 5.30
CA LYS A 3 19.35 8.58 5.14
C LYS A 3 18.46 8.02 4.01
N ASP A 4 19.08 7.63 2.89
CA ASP A 4 18.32 7.06 1.77
C ASP A 4 17.65 5.74 2.13
N ASP A 5 18.28 4.89 2.93
CA ASP A 5 17.67 3.67 3.46
C ASP A 5 16.42 4.00 4.30
N GLN A 6 16.55 4.97 5.19
CA GLN A 6 15.45 5.38 6.06
C GLN A 6 14.27 5.92 5.23
N GLU A 7 14.55 6.77 4.24
CA GLU A 7 13.49 7.36 3.42
C GLU A 7 12.76 6.31 2.57
N ILE A 8 13.49 5.35 2.00
CA ILE A 8 12.86 4.24 1.26
C ILE A 8 11.99 3.38 2.16
N LEU A 9 12.49 3.01 3.34
CA LEU A 9 11.73 2.19 4.27
C LEU A 9 10.50 2.92 4.83
N LYS A 10 10.61 4.23 5.05
CA LYS A 10 9.45 5.06 5.43
C LYS A 10 8.40 5.11 4.33
N GLU A 11 8.80 5.17 3.07
CA GLU A 11 7.86 5.12 1.95
C GLU A 11 7.18 3.76 1.85
N VAL A 12 7.89 2.67 2.11
CA VAL A 12 7.30 1.33 2.19
C VAL A 12 6.24 1.28 3.31
N GLN A 13 6.55 1.81 4.50
CA GLN A 13 5.60 1.87 5.60
C GLN A 13 4.36 2.69 5.24
N LYS A 14 4.55 3.85 4.62
CA LYS A 14 3.45 4.73 4.19
C LYS A 14 2.56 4.03 3.18
N ASN A 15 3.14 3.47 2.14
CA ASN A 15 2.41 2.78 1.08
C ASN A 15 1.57 1.63 1.65
N THR A 16 2.19 0.75 2.44
CA THR A 16 1.50 -0.40 3.03
C THR A 16 0.42 0.02 4.02
N ALA A 17 0.66 1.05 4.83
CA ALA A 17 -0.33 1.57 5.77
C ALA A 17 -1.55 2.13 5.04
N MET A 18 -1.34 2.90 3.99
CA MET A 18 -2.44 3.47 3.19
C MET A 18 -3.24 2.37 2.50
N ALA A 19 -2.57 1.35 1.94
CA ALA A 19 -3.23 0.22 1.30
C ALA A 19 -4.08 -0.57 2.29
N MET A 20 -3.55 -0.90 3.46
CA MET A 20 -4.29 -1.62 4.50
C MET A 20 -5.50 -0.82 5.00
N ASN A 21 -5.33 0.48 5.21
CA ASN A 21 -6.45 1.35 5.62
C ASN A 21 -7.53 1.42 4.54
N ALA A 22 -7.14 1.48 3.28
CA ALA A 22 -8.09 1.47 2.16
C ALA A 22 -8.88 0.16 2.12
N ILE A 23 -8.22 -0.99 2.26
CA ILE A 23 -8.87 -2.30 2.31
C ILE A 23 -9.84 -2.37 3.49
N ASP A 24 -9.41 -1.95 4.68
CA ASP A 24 -10.26 -1.95 5.87
C ASP A 24 -11.51 -1.08 5.68
N THR A 25 -11.34 0.09 5.07
CA THR A 25 -12.45 1.02 4.82
C THR A 25 -13.46 0.46 3.81
N ILE A 26 -12.96 -0.17 2.73
CA ILE A 26 -13.82 -0.65 1.65
C ILE A 26 -14.46 -2.02 1.97
N SER A 27 -13.88 -2.80 2.87
CA SER A 27 -14.29 -4.19 3.15
C SER A 27 -15.77 -4.31 3.52
N GLU A 28 -16.31 -3.34 4.24
CA GLU A 28 -17.71 -3.32 4.66
C GLU A 28 -18.68 -3.20 3.47
N LYS A 29 -18.22 -2.71 2.34
CA LYS A 29 -19.01 -2.47 1.13
C LYS A 29 -18.94 -3.62 0.13
N ILE A 30 -18.05 -4.58 0.35
CA ILE A 30 -17.82 -5.70 -0.57
C ILE A 30 -18.89 -6.76 -0.39
N ARG A 31 -19.59 -7.08 -1.49
CA ARG A 31 -20.63 -8.13 -1.51
C ARG A 31 -20.18 -9.40 -2.22
N ASP A 32 -19.18 -9.29 -3.10
CA ASP A 32 -18.60 -10.43 -3.79
C ASP A 32 -17.59 -11.13 -2.87
N ASP A 33 -17.87 -12.40 -2.53
CA ASP A 33 -17.01 -13.16 -1.61
C ASP A 33 -15.61 -13.38 -2.16
N ALA A 34 -15.48 -13.57 -3.46
CA ALA A 34 -14.16 -13.78 -4.09
C ALA A 34 -13.31 -12.51 -4.01
N LEU A 35 -13.91 -11.34 -4.23
CA LEU A 35 -13.21 -10.06 -4.09
C LEU A 35 -12.81 -9.81 -2.64
N LEU A 36 -13.70 -10.06 -1.69
CA LEU A 36 -13.40 -9.92 -0.26
C LEU A 36 -12.23 -10.83 0.14
N HIS A 37 -12.23 -12.08 -0.32
CA HIS A 37 -11.14 -13.01 -0.06
C HIS A 37 -9.82 -12.51 -0.64
N GLU A 38 -9.82 -12.04 -1.88
CA GLU A 38 -8.62 -11.50 -2.54
C GLU A 38 -8.06 -10.30 -1.78
N LEU A 39 -8.90 -9.34 -1.41
CA LEU A 39 -8.44 -8.15 -0.67
C LEU A 39 -7.98 -8.49 0.74
N SER A 40 -8.62 -9.44 1.41
CA SER A 40 -8.17 -9.91 2.74
C SER A 40 -6.79 -10.55 2.67
N LYS A 41 -6.54 -11.34 1.63
CA LYS A 41 -5.23 -11.92 1.37
C LYS A 41 -4.18 -10.84 1.08
N GLU A 42 -4.52 -9.85 0.26
CA GLU A 42 -3.63 -8.75 -0.07
C GLU A 42 -3.28 -7.93 1.17
N ARG A 43 -4.26 -7.68 2.04
CA ARG A 43 -4.01 -6.97 3.29
C ARG A 43 -2.98 -7.68 4.16
N LEU A 44 -3.08 -9.01 4.26
CA LEU A 44 -2.10 -9.79 5.00
C LEU A 44 -0.70 -9.67 4.40
N LEU A 45 -0.59 -9.73 3.08
CA LEU A 45 0.70 -9.61 2.39
C LEU A 45 1.29 -8.20 2.53
N TYR A 46 0.47 -7.15 2.50
CA TYR A 46 0.92 -5.79 2.82
C TYR A 46 1.49 -5.72 4.24
N SER A 47 0.86 -6.36 5.21
CA SER A 47 1.35 -6.36 6.58
C SER A 47 2.71 -7.06 6.72
N VAL A 48 2.95 -8.13 5.96
CA VAL A 48 4.24 -8.81 5.94
C VAL A 48 5.34 -7.89 5.41
N ILE A 49 5.08 -7.19 4.30
CA ILE A 49 6.05 -6.25 3.72
C ILE A 49 6.28 -5.07 4.67
N GLN A 50 5.22 -4.54 5.28
CA GLN A 50 5.33 -3.47 6.26
C GLN A 50 6.22 -3.87 7.43
N ASN A 51 6.05 -5.09 7.94
CA ASN A 51 6.86 -5.59 9.06
C ASN A 51 8.34 -5.67 8.70
N LYS A 52 8.68 -6.04 7.48
CA LYS A 52 10.09 -6.05 7.02
C LYS A 52 10.70 -4.67 7.13
N ALA A 53 9.99 -3.63 6.66
CA ALA A 53 10.46 -2.26 6.74
C ALA A 53 10.54 -1.78 8.20
N THR A 54 9.52 -2.08 8.99
CA THR A 54 9.45 -1.68 10.40
C THR A 54 10.58 -2.31 11.21
N ASP A 55 10.79 -3.61 11.05
CA ASP A 55 11.83 -4.34 11.76
C ASP A 55 13.21 -3.77 11.45
N ARG A 56 13.46 -3.44 10.19
CA ARG A 56 14.73 -2.85 9.78
C ARG A 56 14.95 -1.48 10.39
N LEU A 57 13.93 -0.63 10.36
CA LEU A 57 14.01 0.71 10.98
C LEU A 57 14.23 0.61 12.48
N GLN A 58 13.50 -0.27 13.17
CA GLN A 58 13.64 -0.45 14.61
C GLN A 58 15.01 -1.00 14.99
N SER A 59 15.54 -1.96 14.25
CA SER A 59 16.87 -2.54 14.51
C SER A 59 17.98 -1.50 14.40
N GLU A 60 17.80 -0.50 13.56
CA GLU A 60 18.75 0.61 13.38
C GLU A 60 18.40 1.83 14.24
N ARG A 61 17.37 1.74 15.09
CA ARG A 61 16.84 2.83 15.91
C ARG A 61 16.51 4.07 15.10
N ALA A 62 16.06 3.88 13.87
CA ALA A 62 15.67 4.96 12.97
C ALA A 62 14.19 5.27 13.14
N GLU A 63 13.83 6.54 12.92
CA GLU A 63 12.45 6.99 12.97
C GLU A 63 11.69 6.45 11.76
N GLY A 64 10.49 5.90 12.01
CA GLY A 64 9.59 5.40 10.98
C GLY A 64 8.61 6.45 10.49
N TYR A 65 7.73 6.02 9.59
CA TYR A 65 6.64 6.83 9.08
C TYR A 65 5.57 7.01 10.18
N HIS A 66 5.04 8.23 10.25
CA HIS A 66 3.92 8.58 11.12
C HIS A 66 2.76 9.07 10.26
N ALA A 67 1.65 8.33 10.27
CA ALA A 67 0.44 8.76 9.58
C ALA A 67 -0.14 10.00 10.26
N SER A 68 -0.49 11.02 9.48
CA SER A 68 -1.23 12.14 10.02
C SER A 68 -2.72 11.79 10.07
N ALA A 69 -3.42 12.27 11.09
CA ALA A 69 -4.87 12.08 11.22
C ALA A 69 -5.61 12.70 10.02
N MET A 70 -5.10 13.79 9.47
CA MET A 70 -5.68 14.44 8.30
C MET A 70 -5.56 13.58 7.05
N GLN A 71 -4.39 12.98 6.80
CA GLN A 71 -4.20 12.07 5.64
C GLN A 71 -5.13 10.86 5.74
N ASP A 72 -5.27 10.29 6.91
CA ASP A 72 -6.14 9.15 7.16
C ASP A 72 -7.61 9.52 6.92
N LEU A 73 -8.04 10.66 7.42
CA LEU A 73 -9.38 11.18 7.21
C LEU A 73 -9.66 11.46 5.73
N MET A 74 -8.71 12.03 5.00
CA MET A 74 -8.84 12.29 3.57
C MET A 74 -8.94 11.01 2.75
N LEU A 75 -8.14 9.99 3.09
CA LEU A 75 -8.21 8.69 2.43
C LEU A 75 -9.59 8.05 2.63
N LYS A 76 -10.07 7.97 3.87
CA LYS A 76 -11.37 7.39 4.20
C LYS A 76 -12.51 8.18 3.56
N GLY A 77 -12.45 9.50 3.62
CA GLY A 77 -13.43 10.38 2.99
C GLY A 77 -13.48 10.22 1.49
N GLY A 78 -12.33 10.09 0.84
CA GLY A 78 -12.24 9.85 -0.60
C GLY A 78 -12.87 8.52 -1.01
N ILE A 79 -12.62 7.44 -0.26
CA ILE A 79 -13.22 6.14 -0.51
C ILE A 79 -14.74 6.19 -0.32
N GLN A 80 -15.22 6.80 0.75
CA GLN A 80 -16.65 6.95 1.01
C GLN A 80 -17.34 7.73 -0.10
N MET A 81 -16.76 8.85 -0.54
CA MET A 81 -17.32 9.67 -1.61
C MET A 81 -17.36 8.89 -2.95
N ASN A 82 -16.28 8.18 -3.29
CA ASN A 82 -16.19 7.43 -4.54
C ASN A 82 -17.14 6.21 -4.59
N THR A 83 -17.55 5.69 -3.44
CA THR A 83 -18.42 4.50 -3.36
C THR A 83 -19.84 4.84 -2.94
N PHE A 84 -20.16 6.12 -2.70
CA PHE A 84 -21.48 6.53 -2.21
C PHE A 84 -22.62 6.15 -3.17
N THR A 85 -22.44 6.36 -4.47
CA THR A 85 -23.45 6.06 -5.50
C THR A 85 -23.18 4.75 -6.23
N ASN A 86 -21.98 4.21 -6.15
CA ASN A 86 -21.59 2.99 -6.85
C ASN A 86 -20.55 2.23 -6.03
N CYS A 87 -20.97 1.16 -5.36
CA CYS A 87 -20.12 0.22 -4.65
C CYS A 87 -20.14 -1.17 -5.30
N SER A 88 -20.33 -1.23 -6.62
CA SER A 88 -20.29 -2.49 -7.36
C SER A 88 -18.90 -3.13 -7.25
N THR A 89 -18.84 -4.43 -7.43
CA THR A 89 -17.58 -5.19 -7.46
C THR A 89 -16.58 -4.56 -8.44
N SER A 90 -17.03 -4.21 -9.64
CA SER A 90 -16.21 -3.56 -10.66
C SER A 90 -15.65 -2.20 -10.17
N ARG A 91 -16.49 -1.37 -9.54
CA ARG A 91 -16.06 -0.06 -9.04
C ARG A 91 -15.03 -0.19 -7.91
N ILE A 92 -15.24 -1.12 -7.01
CA ILE A 92 -14.30 -1.39 -5.91
C ILE A 92 -12.95 -1.87 -6.48
N ALA A 93 -12.98 -2.82 -7.41
CA ALA A 93 -11.77 -3.30 -8.07
C ALA A 93 -11.02 -2.16 -8.78
N GLU A 94 -11.74 -1.29 -9.48
CA GLU A 94 -11.16 -0.11 -10.16
C GLU A 94 -10.44 0.80 -9.16
N LEU A 95 -11.08 1.12 -8.03
CA LEU A 95 -10.47 1.97 -7.00
C LEU A 95 -9.22 1.34 -6.40
N MET A 96 -9.24 0.03 -6.15
CA MET A 96 -8.09 -0.66 -5.60
C MET A 96 -6.93 -0.73 -6.59
N ILE A 97 -7.23 -0.94 -7.89
CA ILE A 97 -6.22 -0.89 -8.96
C ILE A 97 -5.59 0.50 -9.06
N GLN A 98 -6.40 1.55 -8.99
CA GLN A 98 -5.89 2.94 -9.01
C GLN A 98 -4.98 3.20 -7.82
N GLY A 99 -5.34 2.72 -6.64
CA GLY A 99 -4.52 2.83 -5.44
C GLY A 99 -3.17 2.11 -5.58
N SER A 100 -3.17 0.89 -6.09
CA SER A 100 -1.94 0.12 -6.33
C SER A 100 -1.06 0.79 -7.39
N SER A 101 -1.63 1.33 -8.45
CA SER A 101 -0.90 2.07 -9.49
C SER A 101 -0.21 3.30 -8.92
N ARG A 102 -0.90 4.04 -8.04
CA ARG A 102 -0.33 5.21 -7.35
C ARG A 102 0.80 4.79 -6.41
N GLY A 103 0.62 3.67 -5.70
CA GLY A 103 1.64 3.12 -4.82
C GLY A 103 2.91 2.76 -5.57
N ILE A 104 2.78 2.10 -6.72
CA ILE A 104 3.92 1.76 -7.59
C ILE A 104 4.66 3.03 -8.03
N THR A 105 3.92 4.03 -8.50
CA THR A 105 4.50 5.30 -8.94
C THR A 105 5.27 5.99 -7.82
N ASN A 106 4.67 6.08 -6.63
CA ASN A 106 5.32 6.72 -5.48
C ASN A 106 6.56 5.96 -5.03
N MET A 107 6.51 4.63 -5.07
CA MET A 107 7.66 3.82 -4.69
C MET A 107 8.82 4.01 -5.66
N TRP A 108 8.55 4.02 -6.97
CA TRP A 108 9.58 4.29 -7.97
C TRP A 108 10.18 5.69 -7.85
N LYS A 109 9.36 6.70 -7.54
CA LYS A 109 9.88 8.05 -7.25
C LYS A 109 10.85 8.01 -6.08
N SER A 110 10.50 7.33 -5.01
CA SER A 110 11.37 7.20 -3.84
C SER A 110 12.67 6.46 -4.18
N ILE A 111 12.58 5.34 -4.90
CA ILE A 111 13.75 4.59 -5.35
C ILE A 111 14.68 5.47 -6.17
N ASN A 112 14.14 6.22 -7.12
CA ASN A 112 14.92 7.06 -8.01
C ASN A 112 15.57 8.26 -7.32
N HIS A 113 14.97 8.75 -6.24
CA HIS A 113 15.50 9.88 -5.47
C HIS A 113 16.43 9.47 -4.33
N HIS A 114 16.56 8.17 -4.04
CA HIS A 114 17.35 7.67 -2.93
C HIS A 114 18.31 6.56 -3.37
N GLN A 115 19.17 6.88 -4.35
CA GLN A 115 20.04 5.89 -5.00
C GLN A 115 21.22 5.43 -4.13
N ASN A 116 21.50 6.09 -3.01
CA ASN A 116 22.55 5.69 -2.07
C ASN A 116 22.08 4.66 -1.04
N SER A 117 20.87 4.14 -1.17
CA SER A 117 20.37 3.11 -0.28
C SER A 117 21.09 1.78 -0.49
N GLY A 118 21.14 0.98 0.57
CA GLY A 118 21.69 -0.37 0.53
C GLY A 118 20.76 -1.38 -0.10
N ASN A 119 21.29 -2.58 -0.35
CA ASN A 119 20.55 -3.65 -1.01
C ASN A 119 19.29 -4.07 -0.26
N THR A 120 19.35 -4.15 1.08
CA THR A 120 18.21 -4.60 1.90
C THR A 120 16.99 -3.70 1.75
N SER A 121 17.20 -2.38 1.84
CA SER A 121 16.10 -1.42 1.68
C SER A 121 15.53 -1.44 0.27
N MET A 122 16.41 -1.53 -0.72
CA MET A 122 16.01 -1.60 -2.12
C MET A 122 15.23 -2.88 -2.42
N GLU A 123 15.61 -4.01 -1.85
CA GLU A 123 14.90 -5.28 -2.02
C GLU A 123 13.48 -5.20 -1.47
N VAL A 124 13.29 -4.62 -0.28
CA VAL A 124 11.96 -4.43 0.30
C VAL A 124 11.09 -3.53 -0.57
N ALA A 125 11.66 -2.44 -1.07
CA ALA A 125 10.95 -1.52 -1.97
C ALA A 125 10.51 -2.21 -3.26
N LYS A 126 11.40 -2.98 -3.87
CA LYS A 126 11.11 -3.70 -5.11
C LYS A 126 10.13 -4.86 -4.89
N GLU A 127 10.18 -5.50 -3.72
CA GLU A 127 9.20 -6.52 -3.33
C GLU A 127 7.80 -5.91 -3.27
N LEU A 128 7.67 -4.71 -2.71
CA LEU A 128 6.39 -4.00 -2.67
C LEU A 128 5.88 -3.68 -4.07
N VAL A 129 6.74 -3.15 -4.94
CA VAL A 129 6.36 -2.85 -6.33
C VAL A 129 5.88 -4.11 -7.05
N ALA A 130 6.63 -5.20 -6.96
CA ALA A 130 6.27 -6.47 -7.59
C ALA A 130 4.94 -7.00 -7.06
N PHE A 131 4.71 -6.88 -5.75
CA PHE A 131 3.47 -7.29 -5.13
C PHE A 131 2.29 -6.45 -5.64
N GLU A 132 2.45 -5.12 -5.75
CA GLU A 132 1.39 -4.25 -6.24
C GLU A 132 1.07 -4.48 -7.72
N GLU A 133 2.07 -4.78 -8.54
CA GLU A 133 1.86 -5.18 -9.94
C GLU A 133 1.05 -6.48 -10.02
N LYS A 134 1.37 -7.45 -9.19
CA LYS A 134 0.63 -8.71 -9.10
C LYS A 134 -0.80 -8.51 -8.60
N SER A 135 -0.98 -7.61 -7.64
CA SER A 135 -2.30 -7.23 -7.12
C SER A 135 -3.19 -6.68 -8.24
N ILE A 136 -2.67 -5.76 -9.04
CA ILE A 136 -3.41 -5.22 -10.20
C ILE A 136 -3.87 -6.34 -11.12
N ASN A 137 -2.99 -7.28 -11.44
CA ASN A 137 -3.32 -8.41 -12.30
C ASN A 137 -4.41 -9.29 -11.69
N SER A 138 -4.35 -9.54 -10.38
CA SER A 138 -5.35 -10.34 -9.67
C SER A 138 -6.72 -9.66 -9.61
N LEU A 139 -6.74 -8.32 -9.55
CA LEU A 139 -7.98 -7.54 -9.44
C LEU A 139 -8.67 -7.33 -10.79
N LYS A 140 -7.97 -7.47 -11.90
CA LYS A 140 -8.55 -7.24 -13.25
C LYS A 140 -9.80 -8.07 -13.52
N LYS A 141 -9.86 -9.30 -13.02
CA LYS A 141 -10.99 -10.19 -13.25
C LYS A 141 -12.29 -9.72 -12.58
N PHE A 142 -12.19 -8.76 -11.68
CA PHE A 142 -13.36 -8.20 -10.99
C PHE A 142 -13.90 -6.93 -11.66
N LEU A 143 -13.21 -6.41 -12.66
CA LEU A 143 -13.62 -5.22 -13.40
C LEU A 143 -14.90 -5.43 -14.23
#